data_1f80a24ceb9ca9526e6e0cc828046491
#
_entry.id   1f80a24ceb9ca9526e6e0cc828046491
#
_cell.length_a   1.000
_cell.length_b   1.000
_cell.length_c   1.000
_cell.angle_alpha   90.00
_cell.angle_beta   90.00
_cell.angle_gamma   90.00
#
_symmetry.space_group_name_H-M   'P 1'
#
loop_
_entity.id
_entity.type
_entity.pdbx_description
1 polymer ?
#
loop_
_entity_poly.entity_id
_entity_poly.type
_entity_poly.pdbx_seq_one_letter_code
_entity_poly.pdbx_strand_id
1 'polypeptide(L)'
;WDRFYECPDVFKMGDWWYLIYSEQASFMRKVQYFKGRTLEDLKATTANDAGIWPDSREGMLDSRAFYAGKTASDGTNRYVWGWCPTRAGNDNGNVGEAEPEWAGNLVAQRLIQHEDGTLTLGVPDAIDRKYTSAQEVKVMAKEGKVTESGKTYTLAEGASVIFNRLKVHNKISFTVKASSNTDRFGISFVRGTDSKSWYSIHVNADEGKANFEKDGDDAKYLFDNKFNIPADNEYRVTIYSDQSVCVTYINDQLSFTNRIYQMQKNPWSLCCYKGEITVSNIQVSTY
;
A
#
# COMPACT_ATOMS: atom_id res chain seq x y z
N TRP A 1 0.59 -14.17 -28.33
CA TRP A 1 0.30 -14.40 -26.90
C TRP A 1 1.23 -13.50 -26.08
N ASP A 2 0.78 -12.28 -25.80
CA ASP A 2 1.66 -11.26 -25.20
C ASP A 2 1.46 -11.13 -23.68
N ARG A 3 0.71 -12.05 -23.05
CA ARG A 3 0.44 -12.02 -21.61
C ARG A 3 0.58 -13.39 -20.97
N PHE A 4 1.35 -13.44 -19.89
CA PHE A 4 1.50 -14.62 -19.07
C PHE A 4 0.72 -14.45 -17.77
N TYR A 5 -0.19 -15.39 -17.53
CA TYR A 5 -0.89 -15.53 -16.26
C TYR A 5 -0.22 -16.63 -15.45
N GLU A 6 0.22 -16.28 -14.27
CA GLU A 6 0.92 -17.19 -13.38
C GLU A 6 0.13 -17.41 -12.09
N CYS A 7 0.43 -18.48 -11.40
CA CYS A 7 -0.12 -18.81 -10.08
C CYS A 7 -1.66 -18.79 -10.01
N PRO A 8 -2.39 -19.38 -10.98
CA PRO A 8 -3.85 -19.34 -10.93
C PRO A 8 -4.37 -20.06 -9.69
N ASP A 9 -5.40 -19.50 -9.06
CA ASP A 9 -6.05 -20.06 -7.88
C ASP A 9 -7.54 -19.79 -7.94
N VAL A 10 -8.33 -20.87 -8.00
CA VAL A 10 -9.80 -20.80 -8.08
C VAL A 10 -10.41 -21.22 -6.77
N PHE A 11 -11.28 -20.40 -6.22
CA PHE A 11 -11.96 -20.71 -4.96
C PHE A 11 -13.36 -20.07 -4.90
N LYS A 12 -14.17 -20.58 -3.97
CA LYS A 12 -15.43 -19.98 -3.60
C LYS A 12 -15.30 -19.29 -2.23
N MET A 13 -15.87 -18.09 -2.11
CA MET A 13 -16.00 -17.37 -0.86
C MET A 13 -17.38 -16.72 -0.82
N GLY A 14 -18.18 -17.06 0.19
CA GLY A 14 -19.61 -16.68 0.19
C GLY A 14 -20.32 -17.19 -1.06
N ASP A 15 -21.05 -16.31 -1.72
CA ASP A 15 -21.81 -16.60 -2.94
C ASP A 15 -21.04 -16.35 -4.24
N TRP A 16 -19.77 -16.03 -4.14
CA TRP A 16 -18.94 -15.68 -5.28
C TRP A 16 -17.83 -16.69 -5.53
N TRP A 17 -17.56 -16.94 -6.80
CA TRP A 17 -16.37 -17.62 -7.28
C TRP A 17 -15.33 -16.61 -7.70
N TYR A 18 -14.07 -16.96 -7.48
CA TYR A 18 -12.90 -16.15 -7.80
C TYR A 18 -11.85 -16.96 -8.54
N LEU A 19 -11.20 -16.30 -9.49
CA LEU A 19 -9.93 -16.71 -10.04
C LEU A 19 -8.92 -15.64 -9.72
N ILE A 20 -7.96 -15.91 -8.84
CA ILE A 20 -6.80 -15.08 -8.61
C ILE A 20 -5.67 -15.51 -9.53
N TYR A 21 -4.92 -14.58 -10.05
CA TYR A 21 -3.75 -14.84 -10.88
C TYR A 21 -2.75 -13.70 -10.77
N SER A 22 -1.50 -13.96 -11.17
CA SER A 22 -0.43 -12.96 -11.27
C SER A 22 -0.13 -12.69 -12.73
N GLU A 23 -0.11 -11.43 -13.13
CA GLU A 23 0.21 -11.04 -14.50
C GLU A 23 1.65 -10.55 -14.59
N GLN A 24 2.43 -11.12 -15.50
CA GLN A 24 3.84 -10.80 -15.68
C GLN A 24 4.10 -9.82 -16.84
N ALA A 25 3.30 -9.86 -17.90
CA ALA A 25 3.64 -9.30 -19.20
C ALA A 25 3.35 -7.81 -19.38
N SER A 26 2.69 -7.17 -18.45
CA SER A 26 2.48 -5.74 -18.51
C SER A 26 3.39 -5.04 -17.50
N PHE A 27 3.61 -3.74 -17.71
CA PHE A 27 4.19 -2.86 -16.68
C PHE A 27 3.42 -2.91 -15.35
N MET A 28 2.41 -3.76 -15.28
CA MET A 28 1.42 -3.95 -14.24
C MET A 28 1.62 -5.23 -13.43
N ARG A 29 2.79 -5.84 -13.37
CA ARG A 29 3.12 -7.03 -12.59
C ARG A 29 2.44 -7.06 -11.21
N LYS A 30 1.18 -7.53 -11.16
CA LYS A 30 0.30 -7.48 -10.00
C LYS A 30 -0.47 -8.76 -9.81
N VAL A 31 -0.97 -8.99 -8.59
CA VAL A 31 -1.98 -10.01 -8.31
C VAL A 31 -3.35 -9.43 -8.61
N GLN A 32 -4.06 -10.09 -9.50
CA GLN A 32 -5.38 -9.70 -9.97
C GLN A 32 -6.40 -10.80 -9.70
N TYR A 33 -7.69 -10.49 -9.85
CA TYR A 33 -8.74 -11.48 -9.73
C TYR A 33 -9.89 -11.21 -10.70
N PHE A 34 -10.58 -12.28 -11.06
CA PHE A 34 -11.91 -12.26 -11.64
C PHE A 34 -12.92 -12.76 -10.61
N LYS A 35 -14.16 -12.29 -10.69
CA LYS A 35 -15.28 -12.74 -9.86
C LYS A 35 -16.48 -13.11 -10.69
N GLY A 36 -17.28 -14.07 -10.22
CA GLY A 36 -18.53 -14.49 -10.84
C GLY A 36 -19.44 -15.21 -9.85
N ARG A 37 -20.72 -15.33 -10.16
CA ARG A 37 -21.65 -16.10 -9.32
C ARG A 37 -21.53 -17.60 -9.57
N THR A 38 -21.01 -17.98 -10.73
CA THR A 38 -20.79 -19.35 -11.14
C THR A 38 -19.38 -19.52 -11.70
N LEU A 39 -18.92 -20.75 -11.86
CA LEU A 39 -17.67 -21.04 -12.57
C LEU A 39 -17.73 -20.69 -14.06
N GLU A 40 -18.92 -20.76 -14.66
CA GLU A 40 -19.09 -20.35 -16.06
C GLU A 40 -18.90 -18.85 -16.25
N ASP A 41 -19.32 -18.04 -15.27
CA ASP A 41 -19.07 -16.59 -15.31
C ASP A 41 -17.57 -16.28 -15.34
N LEU A 42 -16.75 -17.05 -14.60
CA LEU A 42 -15.29 -16.91 -14.63
C LEU A 42 -14.72 -17.23 -16.01
N LYS A 43 -15.22 -18.28 -16.66
CA LYS A 43 -14.80 -18.65 -18.02
C LYS A 43 -15.15 -17.56 -19.02
N ALA A 44 -16.36 -17.03 -18.96
CA ALA A 44 -16.82 -15.95 -19.83
C ALA A 44 -15.97 -14.68 -19.63
N THR A 45 -15.58 -14.39 -18.41
CA THR A 45 -14.74 -13.22 -18.08
C THR A 45 -13.31 -13.40 -18.60
N THR A 46 -12.77 -14.61 -18.54
CA THR A 46 -11.40 -14.91 -19.00
C THR A 46 -11.30 -15.08 -20.51
N ALA A 47 -12.41 -15.47 -21.17
CA ALA A 47 -12.50 -15.76 -22.59
C ALA A 47 -13.17 -14.64 -23.37
N ASN A 48 -13.01 -13.39 -22.97
CA ASN A 48 -13.65 -12.33 -23.73
C ASN A 48 -13.06 -12.27 -25.14
N ASP A 49 -13.87 -12.64 -26.11
CA ASP A 49 -13.52 -12.71 -27.53
C ASP A 49 -13.16 -11.35 -28.15
N ALA A 50 -13.36 -10.27 -27.43
CA ALA A 50 -13.10 -8.92 -27.91
C ALA A 50 -11.70 -8.40 -27.62
N GLY A 51 -10.85 -9.16 -26.93
CA GLY A 51 -9.54 -8.71 -26.51
C GLY A 51 -9.58 -7.50 -25.53
N ILE A 52 -10.75 -7.17 -25.04
CA ILE A 52 -10.98 -6.13 -24.04
C ILE A 52 -10.86 -6.82 -22.70
N TRP A 53 -9.69 -6.70 -22.09
CA TRP A 53 -9.52 -7.10 -20.72
C TRP A 53 -10.33 -6.15 -19.83
N PRO A 54 -11.00 -6.66 -18.78
CA PRO A 54 -11.55 -5.77 -17.77
C PRO A 54 -10.44 -4.83 -17.34
N ASP A 55 -10.77 -3.56 -17.11
CA ASP A 55 -9.76 -2.60 -16.65
C ASP A 55 -9.02 -3.26 -15.50
N SER A 56 -7.76 -3.61 -15.75
CA SER A 56 -6.91 -4.40 -14.83
C SER A 56 -6.80 -3.79 -13.43
N ARG A 57 -7.41 -2.65 -13.23
CA ARG A 57 -7.42 -1.89 -11.98
C ARG A 57 -8.63 -2.17 -11.09
N GLU A 58 -9.71 -2.71 -11.61
CA GLU A 58 -10.90 -3.05 -10.81
C GLU A 58 -10.74 -4.35 -10.02
N GLY A 59 -9.87 -5.24 -10.45
CA GLY A 59 -9.64 -6.53 -9.82
C GLY A 59 -8.25 -6.72 -9.21
N MET A 60 -7.53 -5.64 -8.90
CA MET A 60 -6.20 -5.73 -8.27
C MET A 60 -6.31 -5.84 -6.76
N LEU A 61 -5.46 -6.69 -6.18
CA LEU A 61 -5.41 -6.87 -4.74
C LEU A 61 -4.39 -5.95 -4.06
N ASP A 62 -3.24 -5.72 -4.68
CA ASP A 62 -2.14 -4.95 -4.08
C ASP A 62 -1.26 -4.28 -5.16
N SER A 63 -0.17 -3.67 -4.76
CA SER A 63 0.82 -3.02 -5.62
C SER A 63 1.70 -4.03 -6.39
N ARG A 64 2.58 -3.51 -7.26
CA ARG A 64 3.60 -4.31 -7.97
C ARG A 64 4.60 -5.02 -7.06
N ALA A 65 4.74 -4.58 -5.82
CA ALA A 65 5.61 -5.23 -4.83
C ALA A 65 4.93 -6.38 -4.08
N PHE A 66 3.78 -6.86 -4.58
CA PHE A 66 3.14 -8.09 -4.11
C PHE A 66 2.85 -8.98 -5.31
N TYR A 67 3.45 -10.18 -5.35
CA TYR A 67 3.37 -11.05 -6.51
C TYR A 67 3.22 -12.53 -6.16
N ALA A 68 2.84 -13.33 -7.18
CA ALA A 68 2.64 -14.78 -7.09
C ALA A 68 1.62 -15.19 -6.00
N GLY A 69 0.49 -14.48 -5.96
CA GLY A 69 -0.54 -14.67 -4.96
C GLY A 69 -1.19 -16.05 -5.02
N LYS A 70 -1.24 -16.74 -3.88
CA LYS A 70 -1.98 -17.99 -3.65
C LYS A 70 -2.80 -17.89 -2.39
N THR A 71 -3.97 -18.49 -2.36
CA THR A 71 -4.86 -18.41 -1.21
C THR A 71 -4.98 -19.69 -0.41
N ALA A 72 -5.25 -19.54 0.88
CA ALA A 72 -5.63 -20.63 1.77
C ALA A 72 -6.66 -20.13 2.78
N SER A 73 -7.55 -21.01 3.24
CA SER A 73 -8.54 -20.73 4.28
C SER A 73 -8.22 -21.48 5.55
N ASP A 74 -8.45 -20.83 6.70
CA ASP A 74 -8.41 -21.48 8.02
C ASP A 74 -9.80 -21.98 8.47
N GLY A 75 -10.80 -21.92 7.59
CA GLY A 75 -12.20 -22.25 7.88
C GLY A 75 -13.06 -21.05 8.24
N THR A 76 -12.47 -19.96 8.71
CA THR A 76 -13.16 -18.71 9.06
C THR A 76 -12.77 -17.58 8.13
N ASN A 77 -11.48 -17.39 7.93
CA ASN A 77 -10.91 -16.39 7.05
C ASN A 77 -10.22 -17.04 5.85
N ARG A 78 -10.06 -16.28 4.79
CA ARG A 78 -9.19 -16.63 3.68
C ARG A 78 -8.06 -15.62 3.60
N TYR A 79 -6.86 -16.14 3.37
CA TYR A 79 -5.65 -15.35 3.27
C TYR A 79 -5.05 -15.51 1.87
N VAL A 80 -4.42 -14.46 1.37
CA VAL A 80 -3.57 -14.52 0.19
C VAL A 80 -2.12 -14.36 0.63
N TRP A 81 -1.27 -15.20 0.05
CA TRP A 81 0.17 -15.26 0.31
C TRP A 81 0.88 -14.92 -0.98
N GLY A 82 1.68 -13.91 -0.94
CA GLY A 82 2.51 -13.48 -2.05
C GLY A 82 3.90 -13.10 -1.55
N TRP A 83 4.74 -12.64 -2.43
CA TRP A 83 6.10 -12.23 -2.09
C TRP A 83 6.35 -10.77 -2.44
N CYS A 84 7.06 -10.09 -1.54
CA CYS A 84 7.58 -8.76 -1.76
C CYS A 84 9.00 -8.90 -2.31
N PRO A 85 9.27 -8.51 -3.57
CA PRO A 85 10.56 -8.72 -4.21
C PRO A 85 11.67 -7.94 -3.53
N THR A 86 12.88 -8.47 -3.57
CA THR A 86 14.10 -7.73 -3.26
C THR A 86 14.48 -6.81 -4.42
N ARG A 87 15.41 -5.90 -4.18
CA ARG A 87 16.03 -5.05 -5.21
C ARG A 87 17.53 -5.22 -5.18
N ALA A 88 18.15 -5.16 -6.35
CA ALA A 88 19.58 -5.34 -6.51
C ALA A 88 20.38 -4.46 -5.52
N GLY A 89 21.33 -5.07 -4.83
CA GLY A 89 22.14 -4.40 -3.82
C GLY A 89 21.41 -4.02 -2.54
N ASN A 90 20.17 -4.46 -2.33
CA ASN A 90 19.30 -3.99 -1.23
C ASN A 90 19.22 -2.46 -1.18
N ASP A 91 19.17 -1.85 -2.33
CA ASP A 91 19.19 -0.40 -2.51
C ASP A 91 17.82 0.13 -2.90
N ASN A 92 17.36 1.15 -2.20
CA ASN A 92 16.13 1.88 -2.54
C ASN A 92 16.22 2.57 -3.90
N GLY A 93 17.40 2.94 -4.36
CA GLY A 93 17.64 3.57 -5.66
C GLY A 93 17.36 2.64 -6.84
N ASN A 94 17.46 1.31 -6.64
CA ASN A 94 17.21 0.32 -7.68
C ASN A 94 15.72 -0.01 -7.83
N VAL A 95 14.91 0.99 -8.03
CA VAL A 95 13.46 0.87 -8.25
C VAL A 95 13.04 1.32 -9.63
N GLY A 96 14.00 1.61 -10.49
CA GLY A 96 13.69 2.08 -11.81
C GLY A 96 12.93 1.09 -12.66
N GLU A 97 13.08 1.22 -13.93
CA GLU A 97 12.61 0.26 -14.92
C GLU A 97 13.29 -1.10 -14.75
N ALA A 98 14.39 -1.15 -13.98
CA ALA A 98 14.97 -2.39 -13.53
C ALA A 98 13.90 -3.15 -12.75
N GLU A 99 13.54 -4.30 -13.26
CA GLU A 99 12.60 -5.18 -12.63
C GLU A 99 13.07 -5.50 -11.21
N PRO A 100 12.14 -5.57 -10.24
CA PRO A 100 12.48 -6.11 -8.94
C PRO A 100 13.05 -7.52 -9.13
N GLU A 101 13.97 -7.89 -8.29
CA GLU A 101 14.52 -9.24 -8.29
C GLU A 101 13.41 -10.27 -8.14
N TRP A 102 13.64 -11.47 -8.66
CA TRP A 102 12.71 -12.57 -8.54
C TRP A 102 12.72 -13.12 -7.11
N ALA A 103 11.52 -13.39 -6.55
CA ALA A 103 11.32 -13.80 -5.16
C ALA A 103 11.65 -12.70 -4.13
N GLY A 104 11.55 -13.03 -2.86
CA GLY A 104 11.77 -12.11 -1.76
C GLY A 104 11.16 -12.61 -0.46
N ASN A 105 10.60 -11.72 0.35
CA ASN A 105 9.97 -12.06 1.61
C ASN A 105 8.50 -12.43 1.41
N LEU A 106 8.05 -13.48 2.07
CA LEU A 106 6.64 -13.86 2.10
C LEU A 106 5.82 -12.81 2.84
N VAL A 107 4.72 -12.40 2.22
CA VAL A 107 3.72 -11.49 2.80
C VAL A 107 2.38 -12.19 2.83
N ALA A 108 1.72 -12.16 4.00
CA ALA A 108 0.38 -12.70 4.18
C ALA A 108 -0.61 -11.55 4.37
N GLN A 109 -1.73 -11.60 3.68
CA GLN A 109 -2.82 -10.64 3.83
C GLN A 109 -4.16 -11.37 3.93
N ARG A 110 -5.11 -10.82 4.66
CA ARG A 110 -6.45 -11.37 4.77
C ARG A 110 -7.32 -10.85 3.62
N LEU A 111 -8.00 -11.73 2.92
CA LEU A 111 -9.02 -11.35 1.93
C LEU A 111 -10.28 -10.88 2.65
N ILE A 112 -10.78 -9.73 2.25
CA ILE A 112 -12.04 -9.14 2.70
C ILE A 112 -12.99 -9.13 1.51
N GLN A 113 -14.13 -9.79 1.64
CA GLN A 113 -15.16 -9.81 0.62
C GLN A 113 -16.24 -8.78 0.94
N HIS A 114 -16.56 -7.94 -0.02
CA HIS A 114 -17.67 -7.00 0.03
C HIS A 114 -18.96 -7.62 -0.54
N GLU A 115 -20.10 -7.03 -0.28
CA GLU A 115 -21.42 -7.52 -0.72
C GLU A 115 -21.53 -7.70 -2.23
N ASP A 116 -20.91 -6.82 -2.99
CA ASP A 116 -20.85 -6.88 -4.45
C ASP A 116 -19.86 -7.91 -5.00
N GLY A 117 -19.20 -8.66 -4.10
CA GLY A 117 -18.15 -9.62 -4.42
C GLY A 117 -16.77 -9.00 -4.66
N THR A 118 -16.60 -7.70 -4.54
CA THR A 118 -15.28 -7.07 -4.62
C THR A 118 -14.40 -7.56 -3.47
N LEU A 119 -13.13 -7.82 -3.75
CA LEU A 119 -12.13 -8.20 -2.77
C LEU A 119 -11.21 -7.02 -2.46
N THR A 120 -10.97 -6.82 -1.19
CA THR A 120 -9.89 -5.99 -0.67
C THR A 120 -9.01 -6.79 0.29
N LEU A 121 -7.92 -6.20 0.73
CA LEU A 121 -6.98 -6.84 1.64
C LEU A 121 -6.91 -6.11 2.98
N GLY A 122 -6.72 -6.89 4.02
CA GLY A 122 -6.45 -6.40 5.37
C GLY A 122 -5.34 -7.19 6.04
N VAL A 123 -4.85 -6.66 7.15
CA VAL A 123 -3.85 -7.36 7.95
C VAL A 123 -4.45 -8.63 8.56
N PRO A 124 -3.74 -9.76 8.58
CA PRO A 124 -4.14 -10.91 9.39
C PRO A 124 -4.13 -10.58 10.88
N ASP A 125 -5.18 -10.98 11.61
CA ASP A 125 -5.31 -10.70 13.05
C ASP A 125 -4.12 -11.23 13.87
N ALA A 126 -3.54 -12.35 13.44
CA ALA A 126 -2.36 -12.94 14.09
C ALA A 126 -1.11 -12.06 13.96
N ILE A 127 -1.01 -11.28 12.89
CA ILE A 127 0.05 -10.29 12.71
C ILE A 127 -0.25 -9.05 13.55
N ASP A 128 -1.47 -8.50 13.45
CA ASP A 128 -1.84 -7.29 14.17
C ASP A 128 -1.63 -7.41 15.68
N ARG A 129 -2.04 -8.53 16.27
CA ARG A 129 -1.91 -8.80 17.71
C ARG A 129 -0.48 -8.86 18.23
N LYS A 130 0.53 -8.92 17.39
CA LYS A 130 1.94 -8.89 17.83
C LYS A 130 2.41 -7.51 18.25
N TYR A 131 1.85 -6.46 17.68
CA TYR A 131 2.29 -5.08 17.89
C TYR A 131 1.68 -4.47 19.15
N THR A 132 2.09 -4.94 20.31
CA THR A 132 1.51 -4.58 21.61
C THR A 132 2.28 -3.53 22.40
N SER A 133 3.56 -3.32 22.07
CA SER A 133 4.43 -2.39 22.79
C SER A 133 4.37 -1.01 22.19
N ALA A 134 3.66 -0.08 22.84
CA ALA A 134 3.59 1.31 22.40
C ALA A 134 4.98 1.97 22.36
N GLN A 135 5.20 2.79 21.33
CA GLN A 135 6.40 3.61 21.18
C GLN A 135 6.05 5.08 21.33
N GLU A 136 6.98 5.83 21.90
CA GLU A 136 6.85 7.29 21.95
C GLU A 136 6.92 7.87 20.53
N VAL A 137 5.94 8.67 20.16
CA VAL A 137 5.95 9.47 18.93
C VAL A 137 6.35 10.89 19.31
N LYS A 138 7.59 11.26 18.96
CA LYS A 138 8.18 12.55 19.29
C LYS A 138 8.42 13.36 18.02
N VAL A 139 7.91 14.59 17.98
CA VAL A 139 8.21 15.54 16.92
C VAL A 139 9.67 15.97 17.04
N MET A 140 10.43 15.81 15.98
CA MET A 140 11.83 16.22 15.87
C MET A 140 11.98 17.57 15.16
N ALA A 141 11.15 17.81 14.16
CA ALA A 141 11.11 19.05 13.41
C ALA A 141 9.75 19.27 12.74
N LYS A 142 9.48 20.50 12.36
CA LYS A 142 8.37 20.92 11.50
C LYS A 142 8.95 21.78 10.39
N GLU A 143 8.51 21.56 9.17
CA GLU A 143 8.91 22.33 8.00
C GLU A 143 7.67 22.92 7.35
N GLY A 144 7.80 24.13 6.79
CA GLY A 144 6.67 24.86 6.25
C GLY A 144 5.67 25.32 7.32
N LYS A 145 4.43 25.56 6.91
CA LYS A 145 3.36 26.05 7.80
C LYS A 145 2.65 24.87 8.46
N VAL A 146 3.01 24.58 9.70
CA VAL A 146 2.38 23.56 10.54
C VAL A 146 1.75 24.20 11.77
N THR A 147 0.45 23.97 11.95
CA THR A 147 -0.27 24.34 13.19
C THR A 147 -0.45 23.09 14.05
N GLU A 148 -0.22 23.22 15.34
CA GLU A 148 -0.35 22.12 16.31
C GLU A 148 -1.40 22.45 17.37
N SER A 149 -2.26 21.48 17.64
CA SER A 149 -3.22 21.53 18.75
C SER A 149 -3.23 20.17 19.46
N GLY A 150 -2.57 20.09 20.61
CA GLY A 150 -2.34 18.82 21.31
C GLY A 150 -1.48 17.87 20.45
N LYS A 151 -2.05 16.72 20.04
CA LYS A 151 -1.40 15.74 19.16
C LYS A 151 -1.97 15.76 17.73
N THR A 152 -2.61 16.86 17.35
CA THR A 152 -3.18 17.07 16.02
C THR A 152 -2.35 18.13 15.29
N TYR A 153 -2.03 17.85 14.04
CA TYR A 153 -1.19 18.71 13.19
C TYR A 153 -1.95 19.08 11.93
N THR A 154 -2.10 20.37 11.66
CA THR A 154 -2.61 20.87 10.38
C THR A 154 -1.44 21.35 9.54
N LEU A 155 -1.28 20.77 8.37
CA LEU A 155 -0.19 21.00 7.44
C LEU A 155 -0.74 21.68 6.19
N ALA A 156 -0.24 22.89 5.88
CA ALA A 156 -0.49 23.52 4.60
C ALA A 156 0.39 22.90 3.50
N GLU A 157 0.14 23.27 2.27
CA GLU A 157 0.93 22.84 1.12
C GLU A 157 2.43 23.06 1.33
N GLY A 158 3.24 22.06 1.01
CA GLY A 158 4.68 22.06 1.19
C GLY A 158 5.15 21.85 2.64
N ALA A 159 4.22 21.68 3.59
CA ALA A 159 4.59 21.46 4.99
C ALA A 159 4.79 19.99 5.32
N SER A 160 5.64 19.75 6.34
CA SER A 160 5.85 18.41 6.89
C SER A 160 6.04 18.46 8.42
N VAL A 161 5.65 17.36 9.08
CA VAL A 161 5.98 17.08 10.47
C VAL A 161 6.86 15.83 10.52
N ILE A 162 8.02 15.95 11.15
CA ILE A 162 9.08 14.94 11.19
C ILE A 162 9.11 14.32 12.58
N PHE A 163 9.07 13.00 12.64
CA PHE A 163 9.04 12.23 13.87
C PHE A 163 10.34 11.48 14.11
N ASN A 164 10.53 11.05 15.35
CA ASN A 164 11.66 10.22 15.75
C ASN A 164 11.75 8.92 14.94
N ARG A 165 12.91 8.29 14.98
CA ARG A 165 13.18 7.05 14.23
C ARG A 165 12.25 5.92 14.62
N LEU A 166 11.89 5.13 13.63
CA LEU A 166 11.19 3.86 13.79
C LEU A 166 12.13 2.77 14.31
N LYS A 167 11.55 1.68 14.80
CA LYS A 167 12.27 0.44 15.06
C LYS A 167 12.32 -0.46 13.82
N VAL A 168 12.79 -1.68 13.98
CA VAL A 168 12.84 -2.67 12.89
C VAL A 168 11.45 -3.17 12.54
N HIS A 169 10.59 -3.32 13.55
CA HIS A 169 9.22 -3.78 13.40
C HIS A 169 8.26 -2.71 13.92
N ASN A 170 7.35 -2.25 13.11
CA ASN A 170 6.43 -1.18 13.49
C ASN A 170 5.03 -1.41 12.96
N LYS A 171 4.06 -1.02 13.76
CA LYS A 171 2.70 -0.67 13.34
C LYS A 171 2.55 0.84 13.56
N ILE A 172 2.31 1.58 12.49
CA ILE A 172 2.06 3.02 12.51
C ILE A 172 0.61 3.21 12.13
N SER A 173 -0.15 3.96 12.92
CA SER A 173 -1.52 4.32 12.59
C SER A 173 -1.78 5.79 12.80
N PHE A 174 -2.58 6.39 11.93
CA PHE A 174 -3.01 7.78 12.03
C PHE A 174 -4.24 8.01 11.14
N THR A 175 -4.89 9.16 11.37
CA THR A 175 -6.00 9.62 10.56
C THR A 175 -5.58 10.91 9.85
N VAL A 176 -5.87 11.01 8.55
CA VAL A 176 -5.72 12.24 7.77
C VAL A 176 -7.10 12.71 7.36
N LYS A 177 -7.39 13.97 7.65
CA LYS A 177 -8.55 14.69 7.10
C LYS A 177 -8.03 15.69 6.09
N ALA A 178 -8.30 15.45 4.81
CA ALA A 178 -7.95 16.36 3.74
C ALA A 178 -9.02 17.46 3.61
N SER A 179 -8.62 18.66 3.25
CA SER A 179 -9.53 19.80 3.07
C SER A 179 -10.38 19.67 1.80
N SER A 180 -9.87 18.91 0.83
CA SER A 180 -10.47 18.71 -0.48
C SER A 180 -10.18 17.31 -1.02
N ASN A 181 -11.02 16.83 -1.93
CA ASN A 181 -10.82 15.61 -2.70
C ASN A 181 -9.75 15.74 -3.80
N THR A 182 -9.05 16.85 -3.87
CA THR A 182 -7.92 17.07 -4.77
C THR A 182 -6.59 17.23 -4.03
N ASP A 183 -6.61 17.06 -2.70
CA ASP A 183 -5.40 17.19 -1.90
C ASP A 183 -4.47 16.00 -2.09
N ARG A 184 -3.19 16.24 -1.85
CA ARG A 184 -2.15 15.22 -1.94
C ARG A 184 -1.31 15.24 -0.68
N PHE A 185 -1.18 14.09 -0.06
CA PHE A 185 -0.36 13.91 1.13
C PHE A 185 0.49 12.64 1.05
N GLY A 186 1.44 12.52 1.94
CA GLY A 186 2.28 11.32 1.95
C GLY A 186 2.94 11.04 3.28
N ILE A 187 3.47 9.84 3.34
CA ILE A 187 4.31 9.33 4.43
C ILE A 187 5.70 9.10 3.85
N SER A 188 6.68 9.84 4.34
CA SER A 188 8.06 9.74 3.86
C SER A 188 8.93 8.96 4.84
N PHE A 189 9.73 8.08 4.27
CA PHE A 189 10.71 7.26 4.99
C PHE A 189 12.11 7.50 4.43
N VAL A 190 13.13 7.13 5.19
CA VAL A 190 14.53 7.21 4.74
C VAL A 190 14.90 8.63 4.30
N ARG A 191 14.42 9.64 5.02
CA ARG A 191 14.83 11.02 4.81
C ARG A 191 16.24 11.20 5.35
N GLY A 192 17.22 11.23 4.45
CA GLY A 192 18.63 11.46 4.81
C GLY A 192 18.87 12.86 5.37
N THR A 193 20.01 13.06 6.01
CA THR A 193 20.44 14.37 6.52
C THR A 193 20.70 15.38 5.41
N ASP A 194 20.93 14.92 4.20
CA ASP A 194 21.15 15.73 3.01
C ASP A 194 19.85 16.15 2.31
N SER A 195 18.72 15.63 2.76
CA SER A 195 17.35 15.93 2.27
C SER A 195 17.14 15.75 0.76
N LYS A 196 18.08 15.10 0.06
CA LYS A 196 18.09 15.07 -1.40
C LYS A 196 17.26 13.95 -2.00
N SER A 197 16.99 12.90 -1.24
CA SER A 197 16.11 11.84 -1.69
C SER A 197 15.49 11.10 -0.52
N TRP A 198 14.20 10.87 -0.61
CA TRP A 198 13.46 10.03 0.32
C TRP A 198 12.40 9.24 -0.44
N TYR A 199 11.93 8.18 0.17
CA TYR A 199 10.91 7.31 -0.40
C TYR A 199 9.60 7.56 0.31
N SER A 200 8.54 7.79 -0.45
CA SER A 200 7.25 8.21 0.07
C SER A 200 6.12 7.37 -0.50
N ILE A 201 5.14 7.11 0.34
CA ILE A 201 3.83 6.65 -0.09
C ILE A 201 2.96 7.90 -0.17
N HIS A 202 2.53 8.25 -1.37
CA HIS A 202 1.66 9.38 -1.62
C HIS A 202 0.22 8.93 -1.80
N VAL A 203 -0.72 9.68 -1.26
CA VAL A 203 -2.14 9.60 -1.59
C VAL A 203 -2.48 10.79 -2.47
N ASN A 204 -2.82 10.50 -3.72
CA ASN A 204 -3.25 11.47 -4.73
C ASN A 204 -4.76 11.38 -4.87
N ALA A 205 -5.48 12.23 -4.15
CA ALA A 205 -6.94 12.20 -4.17
C ALA A 205 -7.51 12.59 -5.53
N ASP A 206 -6.92 13.55 -6.23
CA ASP A 206 -7.32 13.99 -7.57
C ASP A 206 -7.18 12.88 -8.65
N GLU A 207 -6.28 11.94 -8.44
CA GLU A 207 -6.07 10.82 -9.38
C GLU A 207 -6.72 9.51 -8.91
N GLY A 208 -7.30 9.49 -7.70
CA GLY A 208 -7.90 8.29 -7.10
C GLY A 208 -6.89 7.15 -6.91
N LYS A 209 -5.68 7.46 -6.45
CA LYS A 209 -4.62 6.46 -6.29
C LYS A 209 -3.64 6.76 -5.16
N ALA A 210 -2.99 5.70 -4.68
CA ALA A 210 -1.78 5.81 -3.90
C ALA A 210 -0.58 5.45 -4.76
N ASN A 211 0.51 6.21 -4.61
CA ASN A 211 1.75 6.03 -5.35
C ASN A 211 2.90 5.72 -4.40
N PHE A 212 3.89 4.98 -4.88
CA PHE A 212 5.19 4.93 -4.27
C PHE A 212 6.17 5.72 -5.13
N GLU A 213 6.83 6.69 -4.53
CA GLU A 213 7.69 7.62 -5.24
C GLU A 213 9.03 7.77 -4.51
N LYS A 214 10.06 8.07 -5.28
CA LYS A 214 11.29 8.66 -4.78
C LYS A 214 11.20 10.16 -4.94
N ASP A 215 11.26 10.88 -3.85
CA ASP A 215 11.27 12.35 -3.82
C ASP A 215 12.70 12.90 -3.84
N GLY A 216 12.83 14.21 -4.08
CA GLY A 216 14.09 14.93 -4.11
C GLY A 216 14.58 15.26 -5.53
N ASP A 217 15.89 15.49 -5.69
CA ASP A 217 16.49 15.94 -6.96
C ASP A 217 16.27 14.96 -8.12
N ASP A 218 16.16 13.66 -7.80
CA ASP A 218 15.87 12.60 -8.75
C ASP A 218 14.46 12.05 -8.57
N ALA A 219 13.48 12.91 -8.38
CA ALA A 219 12.09 12.50 -8.16
C ALA A 219 11.63 11.49 -9.21
N LYS A 220 11.12 10.36 -8.77
CA LYS A 220 10.76 9.26 -9.65
C LYS A 220 9.51 8.55 -9.15
N TYR A 221 8.52 8.49 -10.03
CA TYR A 221 7.36 7.64 -9.86
C TYR A 221 7.75 6.17 -10.04
N LEU A 222 7.38 5.32 -9.11
CA LEU A 222 7.79 3.92 -9.10
C LEU A 222 6.64 2.99 -9.46
N PHE A 223 5.52 3.09 -8.75
CA PHE A 223 4.29 2.34 -9.03
C PHE A 223 3.10 2.89 -8.25
N ASP A 224 1.90 2.52 -8.68
CA ASP A 224 0.65 2.97 -8.08
C ASP A 224 -0.34 1.83 -7.81
N ASN A 225 -1.38 2.16 -7.07
CA ASN A 225 -2.59 1.39 -6.93
C ASN A 225 -3.79 2.33 -6.81
N LYS A 226 -4.88 2.03 -7.53
CA LYS A 226 -6.09 2.83 -7.49
C LYS A 226 -6.99 2.43 -6.32
N PHE A 227 -7.71 3.39 -5.80
CA PHE A 227 -8.78 3.16 -4.82
C PHE A 227 -9.84 4.26 -4.89
N ASN A 228 -10.98 4.02 -4.27
CA ASN A 228 -12.05 5.00 -4.20
C ASN A 228 -11.74 6.03 -3.12
N ILE A 229 -11.76 7.31 -3.51
CA ILE A 229 -11.57 8.41 -2.57
C ILE A 229 -12.79 8.48 -1.64
N PRO A 230 -12.58 8.54 -0.32
CA PRO A 230 -13.67 8.63 0.63
C PRO A 230 -14.42 9.95 0.46
N ALA A 231 -15.76 9.88 0.46
CA ALA A 231 -16.61 11.06 0.26
C ALA A 231 -16.43 12.15 1.33
N ASP A 232 -16.00 11.75 2.52
CA ASP A 232 -15.71 12.64 3.63
C ASP A 232 -14.25 13.12 3.66
N ASN A 233 -13.42 12.73 2.69
CA ASN A 233 -11.99 13.01 2.64
C ASN A 233 -11.21 12.58 3.90
N GLU A 234 -11.68 11.55 4.60
CA GLU A 234 -11.02 11.00 5.77
C GLU A 234 -10.31 9.69 5.46
N TYR A 235 -9.03 9.64 5.75
CA TYR A 235 -8.15 8.51 5.48
C TYR A 235 -7.64 7.92 6.79
N ARG A 236 -8.08 6.72 7.13
CA ARG A 236 -7.50 5.92 8.21
C ARG A 236 -6.38 5.10 7.63
N VAL A 237 -5.17 5.42 8.03
CA VAL A 237 -3.96 4.78 7.52
C VAL A 237 -3.36 3.90 8.59
N THR A 238 -3.03 2.66 8.24
CA THR A 238 -2.24 1.76 9.09
C THR A 238 -1.12 1.15 8.27
N ILE A 239 0.10 1.22 8.78
CA ILE A 239 1.30 0.74 8.10
C ILE A 239 1.97 -0.30 9.00
N TYR A 240 2.24 -1.48 8.45
CA TYR A 240 3.04 -2.50 9.09
C TYR A 240 4.40 -2.58 8.40
N SER A 241 5.45 -2.49 9.17
CA SER A 241 6.80 -2.69 8.64
C SER A 241 7.52 -3.79 9.40
N ASP A 242 8.16 -4.67 8.63
CA ASP A 242 9.06 -5.70 9.12
C ASP A 242 10.36 -5.62 8.31
N GLN A 243 11.42 -5.12 8.96
CA GLN A 243 12.70 -4.81 8.32
C GLN A 243 12.49 -3.86 7.13
N SER A 244 12.54 -4.37 5.90
CA SER A 244 12.35 -3.59 4.67
C SER A 244 11.00 -3.83 3.99
N VAL A 245 10.21 -4.79 4.44
CA VAL A 245 8.83 -4.98 3.95
C VAL A 245 7.91 -3.98 4.63
N CYS A 246 7.12 -3.27 3.85
CA CYS A 246 6.19 -2.26 4.32
C CYS A 246 4.84 -2.49 3.65
N VAL A 247 3.79 -2.68 4.42
CA VAL A 247 2.43 -2.84 3.92
C VAL A 247 1.55 -1.75 4.52
N THR A 248 0.97 -0.93 3.65
CA THR A 248 0.08 0.17 4.02
C THR A 248 -1.36 -0.21 3.69
N TYR A 249 -2.26 -0.02 4.64
CA TYR A 249 -3.70 -0.15 4.48
C TYR A 249 -4.36 1.23 4.64
N ILE A 250 -5.29 1.54 3.74
CA ILE A 250 -6.06 2.79 3.78
C ILE A 250 -7.55 2.45 3.70
N ASN A 251 -8.33 2.81 4.72
CA ASN A 251 -9.79 2.67 4.81
C ASN A 251 -10.33 1.25 4.54
N ASP A 252 -9.54 0.21 4.76
CA ASP A 252 -9.87 -1.18 4.42
C ASP A 252 -10.19 -1.39 2.92
N GLN A 253 -9.84 -0.43 2.08
CA GLN A 253 -10.08 -0.44 0.64
C GLN A 253 -8.81 -0.61 -0.18
N LEU A 254 -7.69 -0.12 0.32
CA LEU A 254 -6.41 -0.20 -0.34
C LEU A 254 -5.41 -0.95 0.53
N SER A 255 -4.74 -1.92 -0.07
CA SER A 255 -3.47 -2.47 0.40
C SER A 255 -2.35 -2.05 -0.55
N PHE A 256 -1.22 -1.68 0.02
CA PHE A 256 -0.08 -1.18 -0.73
C PHE A 256 1.23 -1.71 -0.15
N THR A 257 1.69 -2.82 -0.70
CA THR A 257 2.97 -3.45 -0.31
C THR A 257 4.13 -2.75 -0.98
N ASN A 258 5.17 -2.48 -0.22
CA ASN A 258 6.40 -1.85 -0.67
C ASN A 258 7.62 -2.52 -0.06
N ARG A 259 8.76 -2.34 -0.70
CA ARG A 259 10.05 -2.58 -0.08
C ARG A 259 10.79 -1.26 0.11
N ILE A 260 11.08 -0.94 1.36
CA ILE A 260 11.81 0.27 1.75
C ILE A 260 12.94 -0.13 2.68
N TYR A 261 14.16 -0.11 2.17
CA TYR A 261 15.32 -0.46 2.96
C TYR A 261 15.68 0.63 3.96
N GLN A 262 16.19 0.25 5.12
CA GLN A 262 16.75 1.13 6.13
C GLN A 262 15.74 2.13 6.76
N MET A 263 14.44 1.80 6.75
CA MET A 263 13.40 2.66 7.35
C MET A 263 13.74 3.11 8.78
N GLN A 264 14.35 2.24 9.58
CA GLN A 264 14.69 2.49 10.97
C GLN A 264 15.90 3.41 11.17
N LYS A 265 16.67 3.69 10.12
CA LYS A 265 17.89 4.51 10.26
C LYS A 265 17.64 6.00 10.33
N ASN A 266 16.52 6.44 9.79
CA ASN A 266 16.19 7.86 9.66
C ASN A 266 14.82 8.19 10.31
N PRO A 267 14.58 9.45 10.66
CA PRO A 267 13.24 9.93 10.99
C PRO A 267 12.25 9.66 9.87
N TRP A 268 10.98 9.53 10.23
CA TRP A 268 9.88 9.46 9.27
C TRP A 268 9.05 10.74 9.35
N SER A 269 8.27 11.02 8.32
CA SER A 269 7.48 12.25 8.27
C SER A 269 6.13 12.06 7.61
N LEU A 270 5.20 12.95 7.97
CA LEU A 270 3.95 13.16 7.26
C LEU A 270 4.04 14.50 6.53
N CYS A 271 3.65 14.50 5.25
CA CYS A 271 3.83 15.63 4.34
C CYS A 271 2.52 15.98 3.66
N CYS A 272 2.28 17.28 3.47
CA CYS A 272 1.23 17.80 2.60
C CYS A 272 1.88 18.31 1.32
N TYR A 273 1.59 17.66 0.18
CA TYR A 273 2.17 18.06 -1.11
C TYR A 273 1.27 19.02 -1.89
N LYS A 274 -0.04 18.99 -1.63
CA LYS A 274 -1.02 19.86 -2.26
C LYS A 274 -2.21 20.05 -1.33
N GLY A 275 -2.70 21.30 -1.19
CA GLY A 275 -3.84 21.66 -0.37
C GLY A 275 -3.53 21.80 1.11
N GLU A 276 -4.40 21.28 1.97
CA GLU A 276 -4.22 21.29 3.42
C GLU A 276 -4.75 19.99 4.03
N ILE A 277 -4.00 19.42 4.94
CA ILE A 277 -4.41 18.22 5.68
C ILE A 277 -4.34 18.43 7.19
N THR A 278 -5.22 17.76 7.91
CA THR A 278 -5.15 17.62 9.36
C THR A 278 -4.85 16.18 9.73
N VAL A 279 -3.77 15.95 10.46
CA VAL A 279 -3.33 14.62 10.91
C VAL A 279 -3.56 14.49 12.40
N SER A 280 -4.18 13.37 12.80
CA SER A 280 -4.53 13.07 14.19
C SER A 280 -4.36 11.58 14.50
N ASN A 281 -4.55 11.21 15.77
CA ASN A 281 -4.53 9.81 16.24
C ASN A 281 -3.23 9.07 15.91
N ILE A 282 -2.10 9.77 15.85
CA ILE A 282 -0.81 9.18 15.50
C ILE A 282 -0.35 8.24 16.62
N GLN A 283 -0.17 6.99 16.29
CA GLN A 283 0.31 5.95 17.19
C GLN A 283 1.37 5.08 16.50
N VAL A 284 2.35 4.66 17.25
CA VAL A 284 3.36 3.69 16.81
C VAL A 284 3.49 2.61 17.85
N SER A 285 3.48 1.36 17.43
CA SER A 285 3.74 0.21 18.30
C SER A 285 4.69 -0.78 17.64
N THR A 286 5.27 -1.67 18.44
CA THR A 286 6.24 -2.69 18.03
C THR A 286 5.99 -4.01 18.77
N TYR A 287 6.75 -5.06 18.45
CA TYR A 287 6.84 -6.31 19.19
C TYR A 287 8.30 -6.67 19.47
#